data_fd87d79c8bc83c6334bd9be8866bbd7d
#
_entry.id   fd87d79c8bc83c6334bd9be8866bbd7d
#
_cell.length_a   1.000
_cell.length_b   1.000
_cell.length_c   1.000
_cell.angle_alpha   90.00
_cell.angle_beta   90.00
_cell.angle_gamma   90.00
#
_symmetry.space_group_name_H-M   'P 1'
#
loop_
_entity.id
_entity.type
_entity.pdbx_description
1 polymer ?
#
loop_
_entity_poly.entity_id
_entity_poly.type
_entity_poly.pdbx_seq_one_letter_code
_entity_poly.pdbx_strand_id
1 'polypeptide(L)'
;MKILCAVLALILSTMLPAQAQTTSLPGGAKIAGLAGQRDLIQEEKNRALVVEFYTEVLSHRRVDLADKYLSADYIQHNPYAATGREAFVAFFTDLFRRYPQSEHRIIRTATDGNLVYLHVFARNDPNDRGRAVVDILRVDNGKIVEHWDVVQPIPETSANTNGMF
;
A
#
# COMPACT_ATOMS: atom_id res chain seq x y z
N MET A 1 19.60 -22.46 72.51
CA MET A 1 19.23 -23.08 71.21
C MET A 1 17.93 -22.42 70.76
N LYS A 2 18.03 -21.39 69.87
CA LYS A 2 16.89 -20.63 69.39
C LYS A 2 16.84 -20.84 67.83
N ILE A 3 15.79 -21.50 67.37
CA ILE A 3 15.56 -21.81 66.01
C ILE A 3 14.85 -20.57 65.37
N LEU A 4 15.47 -19.97 64.36
CA LEU A 4 14.95 -18.83 63.63
C LEU A 4 14.24 -19.37 62.41
N CYS A 5 12.90 -19.29 62.36
CA CYS A 5 12.09 -19.58 61.21
C CYS A 5 12.10 -18.37 60.24
N ALA A 6 12.74 -18.52 59.08
CA ALA A 6 12.66 -17.54 58.02
C ALA A 6 11.39 -17.80 57.16
N VAL A 7 10.47 -16.85 57.15
CA VAL A 7 9.27 -16.86 56.28
C VAL A 7 9.67 -16.26 54.95
N LEU A 8 9.66 -17.08 53.90
CA LEU A 8 9.91 -16.66 52.53
C LEU A 8 8.58 -16.13 51.91
N ALA A 9 8.47 -14.83 51.81
CA ALA A 9 7.31 -14.20 51.11
C ALA A 9 7.50 -14.27 49.62
N LEU A 10 6.65 -15.07 48.93
CA LEU A 10 6.59 -15.19 47.50
C LEU A 10 5.83 -13.98 46.94
N ILE A 11 6.53 -13.02 46.29
CA ILE A 11 5.90 -11.89 45.61
C ILE A 11 5.47 -12.39 44.22
N LEU A 12 4.18 -12.64 44.08
CA LEU A 12 3.54 -12.93 42.79
C LEU A 12 3.33 -11.62 42.05
N SER A 13 4.26 -11.24 41.17
CA SER A 13 4.06 -10.08 40.30
C SER A 13 3.05 -10.44 39.17
N THR A 14 1.84 -9.93 39.31
CA THR A 14 0.83 -9.97 38.26
C THR A 14 1.26 -9.01 37.14
N MET A 15 1.74 -9.57 36.02
CA MET A 15 1.91 -8.79 34.80
C MET A 15 0.52 -8.41 34.25
N LEU A 16 0.16 -7.15 34.39
CA LEU A 16 -0.98 -6.56 33.65
C LEU A 16 -0.63 -6.54 32.15
N PRO A 17 -1.55 -6.96 31.28
CA PRO A 17 -1.32 -6.83 29.84
C PRO A 17 -1.20 -5.35 29.47
N ALA A 18 -0.14 -5.00 28.75
CA ALA A 18 0.05 -3.67 28.20
C ALA A 18 -1.12 -3.34 27.26
N GLN A 19 -1.95 -2.37 27.64
CA GLN A 19 -2.99 -1.85 26.76
C GLN A 19 -2.30 -1.02 25.67
N ALA A 20 -2.48 -1.45 24.42
CA ALA A 20 -2.03 -0.69 23.27
C ALA A 20 -2.79 0.64 23.20
N GLN A 21 -2.09 1.74 23.37
CA GLN A 21 -2.64 3.08 23.17
C GLN A 21 -2.75 3.35 21.67
N THR A 22 -3.96 3.52 21.17
CA THR A 22 -4.22 4.00 19.80
C THR A 22 -3.96 5.50 19.74
N THR A 23 -2.85 5.92 19.16
CA THR A 23 -2.61 7.33 18.83
C THR A 23 -3.34 7.66 17.52
N SER A 24 -4.33 8.56 17.59
CA SER A 24 -4.98 9.10 16.39
C SER A 24 -4.13 10.23 15.81
N LEU A 25 -3.81 10.14 14.52
CA LEU A 25 -3.17 11.22 13.78
C LEU A 25 -4.22 12.27 13.33
N PRO A 26 -3.84 13.55 13.13
CA PRO A 26 -4.70 14.55 12.54
C PRO A 26 -5.17 14.06 11.14
N GLY A 27 -6.48 14.02 10.92
CA GLY A 27 -7.06 13.52 9.67
C GLY A 27 -7.73 12.13 9.76
N GLY A 28 -7.81 11.52 10.97
CA GLY A 28 -8.59 10.31 11.19
C GLY A 28 -7.97 9.00 10.66
N ALA A 29 -6.73 9.03 10.18
CA ALA A 29 -6.02 7.81 9.81
C ALA A 29 -5.74 6.97 11.07
N LYS A 30 -6.43 5.84 11.19
CA LYS A 30 -6.09 4.83 12.21
C LYS A 30 -4.84 4.10 11.74
N ILE A 31 -3.79 4.10 12.57
CA ILE A 31 -2.66 3.17 12.37
C ILE A 31 -3.24 1.76 12.60
N ALA A 32 -3.57 1.06 11.53
CA ALA A 32 -3.99 -0.32 11.62
C ALA A 32 -2.76 -1.16 12.01
N GLY A 33 -2.92 -2.05 12.99
CA GLY A 33 -2.05 -3.21 13.06
C GLY A 33 -1.00 -3.30 14.15
N LEU A 34 -1.02 -2.49 15.22
CA LEU A 34 -0.07 -2.73 16.34
C LEU A 34 -0.55 -3.72 17.41
N ALA A 35 -1.75 -4.28 17.33
CA ALA A 35 -2.31 -5.11 18.40
C ALA A 35 -3.16 -6.32 17.94
N GLY A 36 -3.20 -6.66 16.65
CA GLY A 36 -3.94 -7.82 16.13
C GLY A 36 -3.01 -8.86 15.51
N GLN A 37 -3.36 -10.13 15.63
CA GLN A 37 -2.71 -11.18 14.87
C GLN A 37 -2.95 -10.92 13.38
N ARG A 38 -1.88 -10.78 12.57
CA ARG A 38 -1.96 -10.57 11.13
C ARG A 38 -2.57 -11.80 10.45
N ASP A 39 -3.55 -11.60 9.59
CA ASP A 39 -4.05 -12.65 8.71
C ASP A 39 -3.21 -12.67 7.40
N LEU A 40 -2.10 -13.39 7.45
CA LEU A 40 -1.17 -13.50 6.33
C LEU A 40 -1.80 -14.14 5.09
N ILE A 41 -2.83 -14.98 5.25
CA ILE A 41 -3.55 -15.59 4.13
C ILE A 41 -4.40 -14.53 3.42
N GLN A 42 -5.09 -13.69 4.19
CA GLN A 42 -5.89 -12.60 3.61
C GLN A 42 -4.99 -11.52 2.99
N GLU A 43 -3.89 -11.19 3.65
CA GLU A 43 -2.91 -10.25 3.09
C GLU A 43 -2.33 -10.72 1.76
N GLU A 44 -2.01 -12.02 1.64
CA GLU A 44 -1.52 -12.59 0.38
C GLU A 44 -2.59 -12.54 -0.73
N LYS A 45 -3.87 -12.80 -0.40
CA LYS A 45 -4.98 -12.63 -1.35
C LYS A 45 -5.12 -11.18 -1.81
N ASN A 46 -5.02 -10.23 -0.88
CA ASN A 46 -5.07 -8.80 -1.20
C ASN A 46 -3.89 -8.41 -2.10
N ARG A 47 -2.69 -8.89 -1.79
CA ARG A 47 -1.49 -8.66 -2.60
C ARG A 47 -1.66 -9.21 -4.01
N ALA A 48 -2.14 -10.45 -4.15
CA ALA A 48 -2.36 -11.09 -5.44
C ALA A 48 -3.36 -10.32 -6.30
N LEU A 49 -4.48 -9.89 -5.71
CA LEU A 49 -5.49 -9.05 -6.37
C LEU A 49 -4.89 -7.76 -6.91
N VAL A 50 -4.12 -7.05 -6.09
CA VAL A 50 -3.53 -5.75 -6.45
C VAL A 50 -2.44 -5.92 -7.51
N VAL A 51 -1.61 -6.96 -7.42
CA VAL A 51 -0.59 -7.27 -8.44
C VAL A 51 -1.24 -7.63 -9.77
N GLU A 52 -2.31 -8.43 -9.76
CA GLU A 52 -3.07 -8.77 -10.96
C GLU A 52 -3.70 -7.53 -11.58
N PHE A 53 -4.38 -6.69 -10.78
CA PHE A 53 -4.92 -5.40 -11.22
C PHE A 53 -3.85 -4.55 -11.90
N TYR A 54 -2.72 -4.35 -11.25
CA TYR A 54 -1.66 -3.49 -11.75
C TYR A 54 -1.07 -4.03 -13.07
N THR A 55 -0.88 -5.34 -13.14
CA THR A 55 -0.37 -6.02 -14.33
C THR A 55 -1.36 -5.91 -15.49
N GLU A 56 -2.61 -6.30 -15.28
CA GLU A 56 -3.59 -6.34 -16.36
C GLU A 56 -4.03 -4.94 -16.79
N VAL A 57 -4.39 -4.08 -15.82
CA VAL A 57 -5.01 -2.79 -16.13
C VAL A 57 -3.96 -1.74 -16.51
N LEU A 58 -2.82 -1.68 -15.81
CA LEU A 58 -1.83 -0.64 -16.03
C LEU A 58 -0.68 -1.08 -16.94
N SER A 59 -0.05 -2.24 -16.69
CA SER A 59 1.07 -2.70 -17.52
C SER A 59 0.62 -3.20 -18.90
N HIS A 60 -0.46 -3.98 -18.96
CA HIS A 60 -1.05 -4.46 -20.21
C HIS A 60 -2.08 -3.50 -20.81
N ARG A 61 -2.39 -2.39 -20.13
CA ARG A 61 -3.31 -1.31 -20.58
C ARG A 61 -4.76 -1.76 -20.82
N ARG A 62 -5.18 -2.81 -20.11
CA ARG A 62 -6.55 -3.32 -20.22
C ARG A 62 -7.47 -2.59 -19.26
N VAL A 63 -7.69 -1.31 -19.53
CA VAL A 63 -8.54 -0.43 -18.70
C VAL A 63 -9.98 -0.93 -18.65
N ASP A 64 -10.40 -1.67 -19.67
CA ASP A 64 -11.71 -2.37 -19.75
C ASP A 64 -11.95 -3.34 -18.59
N LEU A 65 -10.88 -3.82 -17.92
CA LEU A 65 -10.98 -4.72 -16.79
C LEU A 65 -11.07 -3.99 -15.43
N ALA A 66 -11.10 -2.67 -15.39
CA ALA A 66 -11.07 -1.92 -14.14
C ALA A 66 -12.22 -2.28 -13.19
N ASP A 67 -13.40 -2.60 -13.71
CA ASP A 67 -14.57 -3.00 -12.92
C ASP A 67 -14.41 -4.35 -12.21
N LYS A 68 -13.57 -5.24 -12.74
CA LYS A 68 -13.20 -6.50 -12.07
C LYS A 68 -12.49 -6.23 -10.73
N TYR A 69 -11.70 -5.17 -10.63
CA TYR A 69 -10.80 -4.92 -9.50
C TYR A 69 -11.22 -3.75 -8.63
N LEU A 70 -11.66 -2.63 -9.22
CA LEU A 70 -12.02 -1.42 -8.49
C LEU A 70 -13.49 -1.44 -8.05
N SER A 71 -13.78 -0.93 -6.86
CA SER A 71 -15.16 -0.62 -6.47
C SER A 71 -15.71 0.55 -7.31
N ALA A 72 -17.04 0.66 -7.43
CA ALA A 72 -17.66 1.80 -8.10
C ALA A 72 -17.30 3.12 -7.40
N ASP A 73 -17.29 3.08 -6.06
CA ASP A 73 -17.03 4.22 -5.18
C ASP A 73 -15.54 4.33 -4.81
N TYR A 74 -14.64 3.90 -5.69
CA TYR A 74 -13.19 3.98 -5.51
C TYR A 74 -12.75 5.40 -5.16
N ILE A 75 -12.04 5.55 -4.03
CA ILE A 75 -11.55 6.83 -3.51
C ILE A 75 -10.12 7.07 -3.96
N GLN A 76 -9.87 8.22 -4.56
CA GLN A 76 -8.55 8.63 -5.05
C GLN A 76 -8.01 9.78 -4.19
N HIS A 77 -6.75 9.63 -3.70
CA HIS A 77 -6.06 10.67 -2.94
C HIS A 77 -4.93 11.37 -3.70
N ASN A 78 -4.59 10.92 -4.92
CA ASN A 78 -3.69 11.70 -5.76
C ASN A 78 -4.35 13.03 -6.16
N PRO A 79 -3.74 14.20 -5.86
CA PRO A 79 -4.37 15.51 -6.09
C PRO A 79 -4.59 15.84 -7.58
N TYR A 80 -4.01 15.06 -8.49
CA TYR A 80 -4.14 15.26 -9.94
C TYR A 80 -5.12 14.30 -10.62
N ALA A 81 -5.79 13.43 -9.85
CA ALA A 81 -6.74 12.47 -10.37
C ALA A 81 -8.09 12.55 -9.63
N ALA A 82 -9.19 12.49 -10.36
CA ALA A 82 -10.51 12.54 -9.76
C ALA A 82 -10.89 11.20 -9.12
N THR A 83 -11.77 11.27 -8.10
CA THR A 83 -12.34 10.10 -7.41
C THR A 83 -13.34 9.35 -8.30
N GLY A 84 -13.46 8.04 -8.08
CA GLY A 84 -14.40 7.14 -8.74
C GLY A 84 -13.76 6.26 -9.81
N ARG A 85 -14.29 5.04 -9.96
CA ARG A 85 -13.81 4.09 -10.97
C ARG A 85 -13.94 4.65 -12.40
N GLU A 86 -15.02 5.33 -12.72
CA GLU A 86 -15.22 5.93 -14.05
C GLU A 86 -14.16 6.98 -14.36
N ALA A 87 -13.81 7.82 -13.38
CA ALA A 87 -12.75 8.81 -13.53
C ALA A 87 -11.38 8.15 -13.73
N PHE A 88 -11.10 7.05 -13.01
CA PHE A 88 -9.90 6.23 -13.22
C PHE A 88 -9.84 5.70 -14.66
N VAL A 89 -10.92 5.10 -15.14
CA VAL A 89 -11.02 4.56 -16.51
C VAL A 89 -10.79 5.66 -17.55
N ALA A 90 -11.44 6.81 -17.41
CA ALA A 90 -11.27 7.94 -18.32
C ALA A 90 -9.82 8.46 -18.33
N PHE A 91 -9.21 8.59 -17.16
CA PHE A 91 -7.83 9.07 -16.99
C PHE A 91 -6.83 8.14 -17.71
N PHE A 92 -6.87 6.83 -17.41
CA PHE A 92 -5.92 5.89 -17.99
C PHE A 92 -6.18 5.61 -19.48
N THR A 93 -7.42 5.64 -19.93
CA THR A 93 -7.75 5.57 -21.37
C THR A 93 -7.10 6.72 -22.14
N ASP A 94 -7.22 7.96 -21.63
CA ASP A 94 -6.59 9.12 -22.26
C ASP A 94 -5.06 9.09 -22.17
N LEU A 95 -4.51 8.65 -21.01
CA LEU A 95 -3.06 8.52 -20.82
C LEU A 95 -2.47 7.52 -21.82
N PHE A 96 -3.05 6.34 -21.98
CA PHE A 96 -2.53 5.31 -22.88
C PHE A 96 -2.73 5.67 -24.34
N ARG A 97 -3.76 6.44 -24.67
CA ARG A 97 -3.94 7.01 -26.01
C ARG A 97 -2.82 8.02 -26.35
N ARG A 98 -2.46 8.90 -25.40
CA ARG A 98 -1.40 9.90 -25.57
C ARG A 98 0.00 9.29 -25.52
N TYR A 99 0.19 8.27 -24.70
CA TYR A 99 1.48 7.64 -24.43
C TYR A 99 1.41 6.12 -24.66
N PRO A 100 1.31 5.67 -25.91
CA PRO A 100 1.15 4.24 -26.23
C PRO A 100 2.35 3.37 -25.85
N GLN A 101 3.50 3.99 -25.54
CA GLN A 101 4.72 3.32 -25.09
C GLN A 101 5.00 3.56 -23.59
N SER A 102 4.02 4.05 -22.83
CA SER A 102 4.15 4.19 -21.39
C SER A 102 4.45 2.85 -20.71
N GLU A 103 5.23 2.88 -19.65
CA GLU A 103 5.61 1.70 -18.88
C GLU A 103 5.20 1.87 -17.42
N HIS A 104 4.63 0.80 -16.85
CA HIS A 104 4.28 0.69 -15.44
C HIS A 104 4.77 -0.69 -14.96
N ARG A 105 5.79 -0.73 -14.11
CA ARG A 105 6.43 -1.98 -13.71
C ARG A 105 6.58 -2.06 -12.20
N ILE A 106 5.98 -3.07 -11.58
CA ILE A 106 6.16 -3.37 -10.16
C ILE A 106 7.59 -3.86 -9.93
N ILE A 107 8.26 -3.27 -8.95
CA ILE A 107 9.60 -3.66 -8.51
C ILE A 107 9.52 -4.55 -7.27
N ARG A 108 8.70 -4.15 -6.29
CA ARG A 108 8.49 -4.88 -5.04
C ARG A 108 7.15 -4.55 -4.42
N THR A 109 6.70 -5.42 -3.52
CA THR A 109 5.41 -5.28 -2.83
C THR A 109 5.56 -5.53 -1.34
N ALA A 110 4.65 -4.97 -0.55
CA ALA A 110 4.48 -5.27 0.87
C ALA A 110 2.99 -5.22 1.23
N THR A 111 2.62 -5.78 2.37
CA THR A 111 1.24 -5.75 2.89
C THR A 111 1.22 -5.36 4.36
N ASP A 112 0.12 -4.76 4.78
CA ASP A 112 -0.23 -4.53 6.18
C ASP A 112 -1.76 -4.58 6.34
N GLY A 113 -2.28 -5.72 6.76
CA GLY A 113 -3.71 -5.97 6.86
C GLY A 113 -4.41 -5.87 5.50
N ASN A 114 -5.25 -4.86 5.33
CA ASN A 114 -5.96 -4.63 4.06
C ASN A 114 -5.25 -3.63 3.13
N LEU A 115 -4.05 -3.16 3.48
CA LEU A 115 -3.23 -2.29 2.66
C LEU A 115 -2.19 -3.09 1.88
N VAL A 116 -2.04 -2.76 0.61
CA VAL A 116 -1.00 -3.29 -0.27
C VAL A 116 -0.16 -2.14 -0.79
N TYR A 117 1.15 -2.26 -0.64
CA TYR A 117 2.14 -1.27 -1.06
C TYR A 117 2.89 -1.79 -2.28
N LEU A 118 2.98 -0.98 -3.31
CA LEU A 118 3.77 -1.27 -4.50
C LEU A 118 4.87 -0.22 -4.65
N HIS A 119 6.12 -0.66 -4.81
CA HIS A 119 7.18 0.20 -5.33
C HIS A 119 7.28 -0.03 -6.83
N VAL A 120 7.10 1.02 -7.61
CA VAL A 120 6.88 0.96 -9.05
C VAL A 120 7.83 1.87 -9.79
N PHE A 121 8.31 1.40 -10.93
CA PHE A 121 8.86 2.24 -12.00
C PHE A 121 7.74 2.62 -12.96
N ALA A 122 7.58 3.92 -13.26
CA ALA A 122 6.64 4.39 -14.27
C ALA A 122 7.29 5.46 -15.18
N ARG A 123 6.95 5.42 -16.48
CA ARG A 123 7.31 6.47 -17.44
C ARG A 123 6.26 6.59 -18.53
N ASN A 124 6.15 7.77 -19.12
CA ASN A 124 5.18 8.01 -20.19
C ASN A 124 5.75 7.63 -21.58
N ASP A 125 7.06 7.79 -21.77
CA ASP A 125 7.73 7.65 -23.07
C ASP A 125 9.10 6.98 -22.87
N PRO A 126 9.64 6.23 -23.84
CA PRO A 126 10.99 5.62 -23.75
C PRO A 126 12.12 6.61 -23.51
N ASN A 127 11.96 7.89 -23.92
CA ASN A 127 12.93 8.95 -23.67
C ASN A 127 12.75 9.66 -22.34
N ASP A 128 11.64 9.40 -21.62
CA ASP A 128 11.40 9.87 -20.25
C ASP A 128 12.23 9.02 -19.27
N ARG A 129 13.00 9.65 -18.39
CA ARG A 129 13.73 8.94 -17.32
C ARG A 129 12.77 8.20 -16.39
N GLY A 130 11.54 8.64 -16.30
CA GLY A 130 10.52 8.05 -15.46
C GLY A 130 10.54 8.56 -14.03
N ARG A 131 9.86 7.82 -13.19
CA ARG A 131 9.63 8.15 -11.78
C ARG A 131 9.53 6.89 -10.96
N ALA A 132 9.97 6.97 -9.72
CA ALA A 132 9.63 6.01 -8.68
C ALA A 132 8.27 6.41 -8.09
N VAL A 133 7.41 5.43 -7.92
CA VAL A 133 6.10 5.59 -7.32
C VAL A 133 5.97 4.61 -6.16
N VAL A 134 5.43 5.07 -5.05
CA VAL A 134 4.92 4.19 -4.00
C VAL A 134 3.40 4.32 -4.02
N ASP A 135 2.75 3.32 -4.61
CA ASP A 135 1.30 3.19 -4.57
C ASP A 135 0.87 2.45 -3.29
N ILE A 136 -0.16 2.95 -2.63
CA ILE A 136 -0.79 2.32 -1.47
C ILE A 136 -2.26 2.08 -1.84
N LEU A 137 -2.68 0.82 -1.83
CA LEU A 137 -4.04 0.44 -2.21
C LEU A 137 -4.71 -0.27 -1.03
N ARG A 138 -5.93 0.16 -0.69
CA ARG A 138 -6.74 -0.53 0.31
C ARG A 138 -7.72 -1.47 -0.38
N VAL A 139 -7.72 -2.72 0.09
CA VAL A 139 -8.63 -3.76 -0.39
C VAL A 139 -9.72 -4.00 0.65
N ASP A 140 -10.96 -4.05 0.21
CA ASP A 140 -12.10 -4.43 1.03
C ASP A 140 -13.06 -5.30 0.20
N ASN A 141 -13.52 -6.42 0.80
CA ASN A 141 -14.43 -7.37 0.16
C ASN A 141 -14.01 -7.79 -1.26
N GLY A 142 -12.69 -8.00 -1.48
CA GLY A 142 -12.14 -8.43 -2.76
C GLY A 142 -12.16 -7.36 -3.85
N LYS A 143 -12.26 -6.09 -3.48
CA LYS A 143 -12.14 -4.93 -4.37
C LYS A 143 -11.14 -3.93 -3.82
N ILE A 144 -10.45 -3.24 -4.71
CA ILE A 144 -9.66 -2.05 -4.39
C ILE A 144 -10.66 -0.90 -4.21
N VAL A 145 -10.66 -0.31 -3.02
CA VAL A 145 -11.63 0.72 -2.63
C VAL A 145 -10.99 2.09 -2.46
N GLU A 146 -9.64 2.16 -2.34
CA GLU A 146 -8.96 3.42 -2.03
C GLU A 146 -7.49 3.38 -2.45
N HIS A 147 -6.93 4.53 -2.83
CA HIS A 147 -5.57 4.65 -3.33
C HIS A 147 -4.92 5.95 -2.91
N TRP A 148 -3.67 5.86 -2.48
CA TRP A 148 -2.71 6.96 -2.28
C TRP A 148 -1.44 6.67 -3.08
N ASP A 149 -0.72 7.70 -3.44
CA ASP A 149 0.61 7.55 -4.01
C ASP A 149 1.60 8.62 -3.54
N VAL A 150 2.88 8.28 -3.65
CA VAL A 150 3.99 9.23 -3.54
C VAL A 150 4.85 9.07 -4.78
N VAL A 151 5.06 10.16 -5.49
CA VAL A 151 5.75 10.16 -6.79
C VAL A 151 7.04 10.95 -6.69
N GLN A 152 8.17 10.33 -7.07
CA GLN A 152 9.47 10.98 -7.16
C GLN A 152 10.04 10.85 -8.58
N PRO A 153 10.23 11.94 -9.32
CA PRO A 153 10.91 11.90 -10.61
C PRO A 153 12.35 11.39 -10.48
N ILE A 154 12.81 10.61 -11.47
CA ILE A 154 14.22 10.18 -11.54
C ILE A 154 15.06 11.38 -11.95
N PRO A 155 16.02 11.83 -11.11
CA PRO A 155 16.80 13.01 -11.39
C PRO A 155 17.81 12.77 -12.51
N GLU A 156 18.32 13.85 -13.10
CA GLU A 156 19.38 13.77 -14.10
C GLU A 156 20.73 13.37 -13.48
N THR A 157 20.98 13.87 -12.29
CA THR A 157 22.20 13.58 -11.52
C THR A 157 21.82 13.07 -10.14
N SER A 158 22.58 12.15 -9.61
CA SER A 158 22.39 11.57 -8.28
C SER A 158 23.65 11.72 -7.42
N ALA A 159 23.47 11.89 -6.12
CA ALA A 159 24.57 11.94 -5.15
C ALA A 159 25.23 10.56 -4.92
N ASN A 160 24.62 9.49 -5.40
CA ASN A 160 25.12 8.12 -5.30
C ASN A 160 24.79 7.32 -6.58
N THR A 161 25.35 6.13 -6.71
CA THR A 161 25.20 5.25 -7.88
C THR A 161 24.28 4.04 -7.64
N ASN A 162 23.53 3.99 -6.52
CA ASN A 162 22.73 2.83 -6.15
C ASN A 162 21.43 2.69 -6.98
N GLY A 163 21.01 3.76 -7.65
CA GLY A 163 19.71 3.82 -8.32
C GLY A 163 18.52 4.02 -7.36
N MET A 164 17.32 4.01 -7.91
CA MET A 164 16.07 4.20 -7.14
C MET A 164 15.24 2.91 -7.01
N PHE A 165 15.75 1.78 -7.55
CA PHE A 165 14.98 0.53 -7.62
C PHE A 165 15.76 -0.69 -7.16
#